data_97095bd04841f01483f177aa1a200ca8
#
_entry.id   97095bd04841f01483f177aa1a200ca8
#
_cell.length_a   1.000
_cell.length_b   1.000
_cell.length_c   1.000
_cell.angle_alpha   90.00
_cell.angle_beta   90.00
_cell.angle_gamma   90.00
#
_symmetry.space_group_name_H-M   'P 1'
#
loop_
_entity.id
_entity.type
_entity.pdbx_description
1 polymer ?
#
loop_
_entity_poly.entity_id
_entity_poly.type
_entity_poly.pdbx_seq_one_letter_code
_entity_poly.pdbx_strand_id
1 'polypeptide(L)'
;ASIVYLILGVVGLAIFFPRNVVIVSFAVTLLEYLVIMMNSFERPSVWRNMDEAGKIGTTLGSFVIVGVSVFAMIFELLRRYEAQRKQLLSLSEDLEFAAHHDPLTRLYNRRYLVNQVNEWIRKPEKNFWIILMDVDDFKAVNDTYGHGYGDDVLREAGRLMLEEMLGKGIAARFGGE
;
A
#
# COMPACT_ATOMS: atom_id res chain seq x y z
N ALA A 1 -18.09 -18.81 32.24
CA ALA A 1 -17.05 -17.79 32.04
C ALA A 1 -16.22 -18.07 30.76
N SER A 2 -15.72 -19.29 30.56
CA SER A 2 -14.83 -19.65 29.44
C SER A 2 -15.44 -19.44 28.04
N ILE A 3 -16.72 -19.75 27.82
CA ILE A 3 -17.39 -19.60 26.52
C ILE A 3 -17.54 -18.13 26.13
N VAL A 4 -17.79 -17.25 27.10
CA VAL A 4 -17.95 -15.81 26.84
C VAL A 4 -16.60 -15.19 26.35
N TYR A 5 -15.49 -15.58 26.95
CA TYR A 5 -14.15 -15.14 26.50
C TYR A 5 -13.78 -15.69 25.13
N LEU A 6 -14.18 -16.92 24.81
CA LEU A 6 -14.00 -17.50 23.48
C LEU A 6 -14.77 -16.72 22.42
N ILE A 7 -16.05 -16.41 22.68
CA ILE A 7 -16.90 -15.64 21.76
C ILE A 7 -16.37 -14.21 21.58
N LEU A 8 -15.99 -13.53 22.66
CA LEU A 8 -15.41 -12.19 22.60
C LEU A 8 -14.08 -12.18 21.81
N GLY A 9 -13.23 -13.18 21.99
CA GLY A 9 -12.00 -13.33 21.22
C GLY A 9 -12.26 -13.52 19.73
N VAL A 10 -13.23 -14.37 19.37
CA VAL A 10 -13.58 -14.63 17.95
C VAL A 10 -14.25 -13.42 17.31
N VAL A 11 -15.15 -12.73 18.00
CA VAL A 11 -15.79 -11.50 17.50
C VAL A 11 -14.76 -10.38 17.33
N GLY A 12 -13.84 -10.22 18.27
CA GLY A 12 -12.73 -9.27 18.15
C GLY A 12 -11.83 -9.57 16.96
N LEU A 13 -11.53 -10.84 16.71
CA LEU A 13 -10.75 -11.29 15.54
C LEU A 13 -11.50 -11.07 14.22
N ALA A 14 -12.82 -11.27 14.18
CA ALA A 14 -13.64 -11.14 12.98
C ALA A 14 -13.66 -9.70 12.42
N ILE A 15 -13.43 -8.69 13.26
CA ILE A 15 -13.42 -7.28 12.88
C ILE A 15 -12.12 -6.93 12.11
N PHE A 16 -11.02 -7.57 12.46
CA PHE A 16 -9.69 -7.18 11.98
C PHE A 16 -9.06 -8.14 10.96
N PHE A 17 -9.61 -9.36 10.81
CA PHE A 17 -8.98 -10.40 9.99
C PHE A 17 -9.84 -10.87 8.82
N PRO A 18 -9.22 -11.33 7.72
CA PRO A 18 -9.96 -11.93 6.63
C PRO A 18 -10.72 -13.17 7.10
N ARG A 19 -11.91 -13.31 6.57
CA ARG A 19 -12.86 -14.36 6.91
C ARG A 19 -12.25 -15.76 7.05
N ASN A 20 -11.31 -16.11 6.17
CA ASN A 20 -10.68 -17.43 6.17
C ASN A 20 -9.77 -17.65 7.40
N VAL A 21 -9.01 -16.66 7.81
CA VAL A 21 -8.13 -16.74 8.99
C VAL A 21 -8.96 -16.84 10.27
N VAL A 22 -10.04 -16.07 10.35
CA VAL A 22 -10.97 -16.12 11.48
C VAL A 22 -11.64 -17.49 11.56
N ILE A 23 -12.11 -18.04 10.44
CA ILE A 23 -12.76 -19.36 10.40
C ILE A 23 -11.78 -20.45 10.83
N VAL A 24 -10.54 -20.44 10.32
CA VAL A 24 -9.54 -21.46 10.69
C VAL A 24 -9.17 -21.37 12.18
N SER A 25 -8.91 -20.16 12.68
CA SER A 25 -8.59 -19.95 14.11
C SER A 25 -9.76 -20.36 15.01
N PHE A 26 -10.99 -20.06 14.60
CA PHE A 26 -12.18 -20.49 15.32
C PHE A 26 -12.35 -22.02 15.31
N ALA A 27 -12.16 -22.65 14.15
CA ALA A 27 -12.27 -24.10 14.02
C ALA A 27 -11.24 -24.82 14.89
N VAL A 28 -10.00 -24.33 14.92
CA VAL A 28 -8.92 -24.90 15.76
C VAL A 28 -9.26 -24.73 17.26
N THR A 29 -9.62 -23.54 17.72
CA THR A 29 -9.99 -23.30 19.13
C THR A 29 -11.26 -24.04 19.53
N LEU A 30 -12.22 -24.18 18.64
CA LEU A 30 -13.43 -24.97 18.89
C LEU A 30 -13.10 -26.46 19.01
N LEU A 31 -12.26 -26.98 18.14
CA LEU A 31 -11.81 -28.37 18.18
C LEU A 31 -11.06 -28.68 19.48
N GLU A 32 -10.16 -27.81 19.92
CA GLU A 32 -9.48 -27.93 21.20
C GLU A 32 -10.48 -27.94 22.36
N TYR A 33 -11.42 -27.00 22.35
CA TYR A 33 -12.45 -26.94 23.40
C TYR A 33 -13.32 -28.21 23.42
N LEU A 34 -13.72 -28.73 22.25
CA LEU A 34 -14.46 -29.98 22.14
C LEU A 34 -13.66 -31.16 22.65
N VAL A 35 -12.37 -31.27 22.33
CA VAL A 35 -11.50 -32.35 22.84
C VAL A 35 -11.37 -32.29 24.37
N ILE A 36 -11.18 -31.12 24.94
CA ILE A 36 -11.12 -30.91 26.39
C ILE A 36 -12.46 -31.24 27.03
N MET A 37 -13.56 -30.80 26.43
CA MET A 37 -14.92 -31.05 26.93
C MET A 37 -15.28 -32.55 26.85
N MET A 38 -15.02 -33.22 25.74
CA MET A 38 -15.23 -34.67 25.60
C MET A 38 -14.43 -35.46 26.64
N ASN A 39 -13.15 -35.15 26.81
CA ASN A 39 -12.34 -35.79 27.86
C ASN A 39 -12.83 -35.51 29.27
N SER A 40 -13.40 -34.33 29.54
CA SER A 40 -13.88 -33.97 30.88
C SER A 40 -15.29 -34.50 31.18
N PHE A 41 -16.16 -34.60 30.18
CA PHE A 41 -17.59 -34.98 30.34
C PHE A 41 -17.85 -36.47 30.13
N GLU A 42 -17.33 -37.08 29.05
CA GLU A 42 -17.58 -38.49 28.77
C GLU A 42 -16.67 -39.43 29.57
N ARG A 43 -15.52 -38.95 30.01
CA ARG A 43 -14.58 -39.73 30.80
C ARG A 43 -13.99 -38.96 31.98
N PRO A 44 -14.77 -38.54 32.95
CA PRO A 44 -14.25 -37.85 34.13
C PRO A 44 -13.22 -38.70 34.89
N SER A 45 -13.27 -40.02 34.71
CA SER A 45 -12.29 -40.97 35.23
C SER A 45 -10.94 -40.88 34.53
N VAL A 46 -10.89 -40.57 33.22
CA VAL A 46 -9.62 -40.47 32.44
C VAL A 46 -8.81 -39.28 32.91
N TRP A 47 -9.45 -38.06 33.01
CA TRP A 47 -8.78 -36.88 33.51
C TRP A 47 -8.33 -37.03 34.99
N ARG A 48 -9.17 -37.67 35.79
CA ARG A 48 -8.88 -37.91 37.20
C ARG A 48 -7.75 -38.94 37.42
N ASN A 49 -7.64 -39.91 36.50
CA ASN A 49 -6.66 -40.98 36.53
C ASN A 49 -5.41 -40.71 35.68
N MET A 50 -5.38 -39.57 34.94
CA MET A 50 -4.14 -39.13 34.29
C MET A 50 -3.10 -38.81 35.34
N ASP A 51 -1.88 -39.27 35.08
CA ASP A 51 -0.72 -38.88 35.88
C ASP A 51 -0.42 -37.37 35.70
N GLU A 52 0.34 -36.79 36.58
CA GLU A 52 0.68 -35.37 36.54
C GLU A 52 1.44 -35.02 35.25
N ALA A 53 2.25 -35.92 34.71
CA ALA A 53 2.98 -35.73 33.46
C ALA A 53 2.01 -35.60 32.26
N GLY A 54 0.96 -36.40 32.21
CA GLY A 54 -0.07 -36.31 31.16
C GLY A 54 -0.89 -35.01 31.21
N LYS A 55 -1.25 -34.56 32.40
CA LYS A 55 -1.94 -33.26 32.60
C LYS A 55 -1.07 -32.08 32.17
N ILE A 56 0.20 -32.10 32.54
CA ILE A 56 1.18 -31.09 32.13
C ILE A 56 1.35 -31.12 30.60
N GLY A 57 1.47 -32.30 29.99
CA GLY A 57 1.61 -32.46 28.55
C GLY A 57 0.47 -31.87 27.74
N THR A 58 -0.80 -32.13 28.14
CA THR A 58 -1.96 -31.59 27.48
C THR A 58 -2.04 -30.07 27.60
N THR A 59 -1.72 -29.53 28.78
CA THR A 59 -1.72 -28.08 29.03
C THR A 59 -0.65 -27.38 28.20
N LEU A 60 0.58 -27.91 28.17
CA LEU A 60 1.66 -27.36 27.35
C LEU A 60 1.35 -27.45 25.86
N GLY A 61 0.76 -28.56 25.40
CA GLY A 61 0.31 -28.70 24.00
C GLY A 61 -0.67 -27.60 23.58
N SER A 62 -1.66 -27.32 24.42
CA SER A 62 -2.62 -26.23 24.19
C SER A 62 -1.95 -24.86 24.08
N PHE A 63 -0.99 -24.57 24.96
CA PHE A 63 -0.26 -23.29 24.89
C PHE A 63 0.58 -23.17 23.61
N VAL A 64 1.21 -24.25 23.16
CA VAL A 64 1.98 -24.26 21.91
C VAL A 64 1.07 -24.00 20.71
N ILE A 65 -0.08 -24.66 20.61
CA ILE A 65 -1.03 -24.47 19.50
C ILE A 65 -1.55 -23.04 19.46
N VAL A 66 -1.97 -22.50 20.60
CA VAL A 66 -2.41 -21.10 20.70
C VAL A 66 -1.28 -20.14 20.30
N GLY A 67 -0.06 -20.37 20.80
CA GLY A 67 1.09 -19.55 20.47
C GLY A 67 1.42 -19.54 18.98
N VAL A 68 1.40 -20.71 18.33
CA VAL A 68 1.62 -20.83 16.88
C VAL A 68 0.51 -20.12 16.10
N SER A 69 -0.76 -20.27 16.52
CA SER A 69 -1.90 -19.62 15.88
C SER A 69 -1.82 -18.10 15.97
N VAL A 70 -1.48 -17.56 17.15
CA VAL A 70 -1.28 -16.11 17.35
C VAL A 70 -0.10 -15.60 16.54
N PHE A 71 1.01 -16.34 16.51
CA PHE A 71 2.18 -15.97 15.71
C PHE A 71 1.86 -15.91 14.22
N ALA A 72 1.19 -16.95 13.68
CA ALA A 72 0.76 -16.97 12.28
C ALA A 72 -0.16 -15.79 11.93
N MET A 73 -1.07 -15.44 12.85
CA MET A 73 -1.98 -14.32 12.71
C MET A 73 -1.24 -12.98 12.67
N ILE A 74 -0.32 -12.75 13.61
CA ILE A 74 0.49 -11.53 13.66
C ILE A 74 1.35 -11.43 12.39
N PHE A 75 1.95 -12.51 11.94
CA PHE A 75 2.77 -12.55 10.76
C PHE A 75 1.99 -12.17 9.49
N GLU A 76 0.76 -12.71 9.34
CA GLU A 76 -0.11 -12.37 8.21
C GLU A 76 -0.59 -10.90 8.30
N LEU A 77 -0.87 -10.40 9.50
CA LEU A 77 -1.22 -8.99 9.71
C LEU A 77 -0.09 -8.06 9.27
N LEU A 78 1.14 -8.35 9.72
CA LEU A 78 2.31 -7.56 9.35
C LEU A 78 2.55 -7.57 7.84
N ARG A 79 2.44 -8.73 7.20
CA ARG A 79 2.54 -8.84 5.73
C ARG A 79 1.53 -7.96 4.99
N ARG A 80 0.27 -7.97 5.44
CA ARG A 80 -0.80 -7.14 4.85
C ARG A 80 -0.55 -5.66 5.10
N TYR A 81 -0.14 -5.30 6.30
CA TYR A 81 0.21 -3.94 6.64
C TYR A 81 1.33 -3.39 5.75
N GLU A 82 2.39 -4.18 5.54
CA GLU A 82 3.49 -3.79 4.63
C GLU A 82 3.03 -3.65 3.18
N ALA A 83 2.17 -4.54 2.70
CA ALA A 83 1.62 -4.46 1.34
C ALA A 83 0.76 -3.20 1.15
N GLN A 84 -0.14 -2.92 2.11
CA GLN A 84 -0.97 -1.71 2.09
C GLN A 84 -0.12 -0.44 2.18
N ARG A 85 0.88 -0.42 3.04
CA ARG A 85 1.80 0.72 3.17
C ARG A 85 2.53 1.01 1.86
N LYS A 86 3.04 -0.02 1.18
CA LYS A 86 3.69 0.14 -0.13
C LYS A 86 2.72 0.72 -1.17
N GLN A 87 1.49 0.21 -1.21
CA GLN A 87 0.46 0.69 -2.13
C GLN A 87 0.10 2.16 -1.86
N LEU A 88 -0.04 2.56 -0.60
CA LEU A 88 -0.31 3.94 -0.22
C LEU A 88 0.84 4.88 -0.61
N LEU A 89 2.09 4.45 -0.40
CA LEU A 89 3.26 5.24 -0.79
C LEU A 89 3.30 5.42 -2.31
N SER A 90 3.13 4.37 -3.10
CA SER A 90 3.13 4.49 -4.57
C SER A 90 1.98 5.37 -5.07
N LEU A 91 0.78 5.25 -4.50
CA LEU A 91 -0.34 6.12 -4.85
C LEU A 91 -0.06 7.59 -4.48
N SER A 92 0.59 7.83 -3.34
CA SER A 92 0.99 9.19 -2.94
C SER A 92 2.00 9.79 -3.92
N GLU A 93 3.00 9.00 -4.36
CA GLU A 93 3.99 9.41 -5.36
C GLU A 93 3.32 9.72 -6.71
N ASP A 94 2.40 8.86 -7.16
CA ASP A 94 1.64 9.06 -8.40
C ASP A 94 0.78 10.33 -8.34
N LEU A 95 0.12 10.58 -7.20
CA LEU A 95 -0.67 11.79 -6.98
C LEU A 95 0.20 13.05 -6.95
N GLU A 96 1.36 13.00 -6.29
CA GLU A 96 2.31 14.10 -6.26
C GLU A 96 2.85 14.39 -7.67
N PHE A 97 3.22 13.35 -8.41
CA PHE A 97 3.63 13.47 -9.79
C PHE A 97 2.53 14.11 -10.64
N ALA A 98 1.30 13.61 -10.62
CA ALA A 98 0.18 14.15 -11.37
C ALA A 98 -0.19 15.59 -10.97
N ALA A 99 0.07 15.96 -9.70
CA ALA A 99 -0.14 17.31 -9.23
C ALA A 99 0.83 18.33 -9.83
N HIS A 100 2.04 17.92 -10.17
CA HIS A 100 3.14 18.81 -10.57
C HIS A 100 3.62 18.64 -12.00
N HIS A 101 3.37 17.49 -12.62
CA HIS A 101 3.88 17.16 -13.95
C HIS A 101 2.78 17.01 -15.01
N ASP A 102 3.18 17.15 -16.25
CA ASP A 102 2.38 16.82 -17.43
C ASP A 102 2.52 15.31 -17.71
N PRO A 103 1.43 14.56 -17.87
CA PRO A 103 1.50 13.10 -18.01
C PRO A 103 2.11 12.64 -19.34
N LEU A 104 2.06 13.48 -20.40
CA LEU A 104 2.59 13.13 -21.71
C LEU A 104 4.10 13.33 -21.78
N THR A 105 4.56 14.53 -21.41
CA THR A 105 5.97 14.96 -21.58
C THR A 105 6.83 14.76 -20.34
N ARG A 106 6.22 14.51 -19.18
CA ARG A 106 6.83 14.47 -17.86
C ARG A 106 7.50 15.76 -17.40
N LEU A 107 7.40 16.83 -18.17
CA LEU A 107 7.77 18.17 -17.75
C LEU A 107 6.90 18.62 -16.58
N TYR A 108 7.31 19.67 -15.88
CA TYR A 108 6.38 20.30 -14.92
C TYR A 108 5.14 20.83 -15.67
N ASN A 109 3.99 20.78 -15.01
CA ASN A 109 2.77 21.35 -15.59
C ASN A 109 2.71 22.87 -15.39
N ARG A 110 1.79 23.53 -16.11
CA ARG A 110 1.57 24.98 -16.02
C ARG A 110 1.35 25.46 -14.58
N ARG A 111 0.60 24.71 -13.79
CA ARG A 111 0.30 25.07 -12.40
C ARG A 111 1.55 25.16 -11.54
N TYR A 112 2.39 24.17 -11.63
CA TYR A 112 3.67 24.16 -10.92
C TYR A 112 4.57 25.31 -11.35
N LEU A 113 4.72 25.55 -12.67
CA LEU A 113 5.53 26.65 -13.19
C LEU A 113 5.07 28.00 -12.64
N VAL A 114 3.75 28.29 -12.73
CA VAL A 114 3.19 29.56 -12.24
C VAL A 114 3.48 29.75 -10.75
N ASN A 115 3.33 28.71 -9.95
CA ASN A 115 3.63 28.76 -8.53
C ASN A 115 5.12 29.05 -8.26
N GLN A 116 6.02 28.37 -9.00
CA GLN A 116 7.46 28.59 -8.87
C GLN A 116 7.89 30.01 -9.27
N VAL A 117 7.36 30.50 -10.40
CA VAL A 117 7.63 31.89 -10.84
C VAL A 117 7.16 32.88 -9.80
N ASN A 118 5.96 32.73 -9.24
CA ASN A 118 5.46 33.58 -8.17
C ASN A 118 6.37 33.55 -6.91
N GLU A 119 6.89 32.40 -6.55
CA GLU A 119 7.85 32.27 -5.46
C GLU A 119 9.18 33.00 -5.76
N TRP A 120 9.67 32.90 -7.01
CA TRP A 120 10.89 33.60 -7.40
C TRP A 120 10.73 35.11 -7.44
N ILE A 121 9.60 35.61 -7.94
CA ILE A 121 9.30 37.06 -7.94
C ILE A 121 9.28 37.63 -6.51
N ARG A 122 8.85 36.84 -5.53
CA ARG A 122 8.85 37.27 -4.11
C ARG A 122 10.24 37.27 -3.48
N LYS A 123 11.24 36.71 -4.14
CA LYS A 123 12.63 36.64 -3.68
C LYS A 123 13.52 37.55 -4.54
N PRO A 124 13.61 38.86 -4.26
CA PRO A 124 14.25 39.84 -5.13
C PRO A 124 15.77 39.62 -5.31
N GLU A 125 16.38 38.74 -4.54
CA GLU A 125 17.82 38.46 -4.60
C GLU A 125 18.22 37.52 -5.74
N LYS A 126 17.27 36.93 -6.47
CA LYS A 126 17.55 35.97 -7.57
C LYS A 126 16.99 36.48 -8.89
N ASN A 127 17.90 36.74 -9.82
CA ASN A 127 17.52 36.92 -11.23
C ASN A 127 17.22 35.58 -11.87
N PHE A 128 16.17 35.50 -12.68
CA PHE A 128 15.81 34.32 -13.48
C PHE A 128 15.40 34.74 -14.87
N TRP A 129 15.52 33.82 -15.80
CA TRP A 129 15.09 33.97 -17.19
C TRP A 129 13.95 33.02 -17.50
N ILE A 130 13.02 33.46 -18.32
CA ILE A 130 11.94 32.61 -18.83
C ILE A 130 12.13 32.54 -20.34
N ILE A 131 12.14 31.32 -20.87
CA ILE A 131 12.18 31.02 -22.29
C ILE A 131 10.86 30.35 -22.62
N LEU A 132 10.11 30.90 -23.57
CA LEU A 132 8.91 30.28 -24.14
C LEU A 132 9.29 29.69 -25.48
N MET A 133 8.95 28.43 -25.71
CA MET A 133 9.17 27.71 -26.96
C MET A 133 7.87 27.12 -27.45
N ASP A 134 7.74 26.96 -28.74
CA ASP A 134 6.63 26.32 -29.41
C ASP A 134 7.14 25.42 -30.54
N VAL A 135 6.36 24.41 -30.92
CA VAL A 135 6.73 23.48 -32.00
C VAL A 135 6.10 23.99 -33.28
N ASP A 136 6.96 24.43 -34.22
CA ASP A 136 6.53 24.93 -35.52
C ASP A 136 5.73 23.87 -36.29
N ASP A 137 4.62 24.31 -36.88
CA ASP A 137 3.74 23.46 -37.70
C ASP A 137 3.27 22.15 -37.04
N PHE A 138 3.16 22.10 -35.70
CA PHE A 138 2.75 20.90 -34.97
C PHE A 138 1.41 20.32 -35.44
N LYS A 139 0.48 21.21 -35.83
CA LYS A 139 -0.78 20.79 -36.42
C LYS A 139 -0.57 20.01 -37.72
N ALA A 140 0.32 20.45 -38.60
CA ALA A 140 0.62 19.75 -39.84
C ALA A 140 1.25 18.36 -39.58
N VAL A 141 2.03 18.22 -38.53
CA VAL A 141 2.55 16.92 -38.07
C VAL A 141 1.39 16.00 -37.68
N ASN A 142 0.45 16.48 -36.86
CA ASN A 142 -0.72 15.71 -36.46
C ASN A 142 -1.62 15.33 -37.64
N ASP A 143 -1.87 16.26 -38.54
CA ASP A 143 -2.72 16.03 -39.71
C ASP A 143 -2.10 15.04 -40.70
N THR A 144 -0.77 15.00 -40.79
CA THR A 144 -0.04 14.13 -41.72
C THR A 144 0.22 12.74 -41.16
N TYR A 145 0.63 12.65 -39.88
CA TYR A 145 1.13 11.41 -39.27
C TYR A 145 0.21 10.88 -38.16
N GLY A 146 -0.82 11.62 -37.82
CA GLY A 146 -1.77 11.27 -36.74
C GLY A 146 -1.31 11.75 -35.35
N HIS A 147 -2.27 11.89 -34.43
CA HIS A 147 -2.03 12.39 -33.07
C HIS A 147 -1.05 11.53 -32.26
N GLY A 148 -1.01 10.22 -32.50
CA GLY A 148 -0.04 9.34 -31.82
C GLY A 148 1.41 9.71 -32.12
N TYR A 149 1.69 10.07 -33.37
CA TYR A 149 3.02 10.54 -33.77
C TYR A 149 3.34 11.92 -33.19
N GLY A 150 2.37 12.84 -33.18
CA GLY A 150 2.52 14.13 -32.52
C GLY A 150 2.81 13.98 -31.02
N ASP A 151 2.14 13.05 -30.34
CA ASP A 151 2.44 12.71 -28.95
C ASP A 151 3.87 12.22 -28.77
N ASP A 152 4.41 11.42 -29.72
CA ASP A 152 5.81 10.97 -29.65
C ASP A 152 6.81 12.12 -29.84
N VAL A 153 6.49 13.07 -30.74
CA VAL A 153 7.29 14.30 -30.91
C VAL A 153 7.32 15.10 -29.60
N LEU A 154 6.17 15.29 -28.95
CA LEU A 154 6.11 16.02 -27.68
C LEU A 154 6.85 15.29 -26.56
N ARG A 155 6.78 13.96 -26.49
CA ARG A 155 7.54 13.16 -25.52
C ARG A 155 9.04 13.34 -25.70
N GLU A 156 9.51 13.29 -26.96
CA GLU A 156 10.93 13.45 -27.24
C GLU A 156 11.41 14.86 -26.96
N ALA A 157 10.66 15.90 -27.35
CA ALA A 157 10.96 17.27 -26.98
C ALA A 157 11.03 17.46 -25.46
N GLY A 158 10.08 16.88 -24.73
CA GLY A 158 10.08 16.91 -23.28
C GLY A 158 11.30 16.22 -22.66
N ARG A 159 11.70 15.07 -23.19
CA ARG A 159 12.91 14.34 -22.78
C ARG A 159 14.17 15.18 -22.94
N LEU A 160 14.35 15.77 -24.12
CA LEU A 160 15.51 16.65 -24.43
C LEU A 160 15.55 17.86 -23.50
N MET A 161 14.39 18.50 -23.25
CA MET A 161 14.31 19.62 -22.32
C MET A 161 14.69 19.21 -20.89
N LEU A 162 14.24 18.04 -20.40
CA LEU A 162 14.62 17.55 -19.08
C LEU A 162 16.13 17.33 -18.95
N GLU A 163 16.75 16.74 -19.96
CA GLU A 163 18.17 16.47 -19.97
C GLU A 163 18.98 17.77 -19.97
N GLU A 164 18.62 18.72 -20.83
CA GLU A 164 19.35 19.99 -20.96
C GLU A 164 19.16 20.93 -19.75
N MET A 165 17.99 20.87 -19.09
CA MET A 165 17.69 21.71 -17.92
C MET A 165 18.16 21.14 -16.59
N LEU A 166 18.72 19.94 -16.58
CA LEU A 166 19.18 19.27 -15.37
C LEU A 166 20.22 20.14 -14.64
N GLY A 167 19.89 20.54 -13.39
CA GLY A 167 20.75 21.40 -12.56
C GLY A 167 20.82 22.87 -12.99
N LYS A 168 20.15 23.27 -14.10
CA LYS A 168 20.18 24.64 -14.63
C LYS A 168 18.87 25.39 -14.36
N GLY A 169 17.75 24.67 -14.23
CA GLY A 169 16.45 25.27 -14.06
C GLY A 169 15.32 24.25 -14.11
N ILE A 170 14.13 24.68 -14.45
CA ILE A 170 12.96 23.83 -14.64
C ILE A 170 12.42 23.96 -16.07
N ALA A 171 11.97 22.85 -16.64
CA ALA A 171 11.23 22.82 -17.88
C ALA A 171 9.77 22.47 -17.58
N ALA A 172 8.84 23.18 -18.22
CA ALA A 172 7.41 22.99 -17.99
C ALA A 172 6.62 23.04 -19.29
N ARG A 173 5.56 22.26 -19.40
CA ARG A 173 4.58 22.34 -20.48
C ARG A 173 3.48 23.33 -20.08
N PHE A 174 3.33 24.39 -20.87
CA PHE A 174 2.38 25.49 -20.56
C PHE A 174 1.03 25.32 -21.26
N GLY A 175 1.00 24.69 -22.43
CA GLY A 175 -0.17 24.53 -23.29
C GLY A 175 -0.31 23.11 -23.85
N GLY A 176 -1.21 22.95 -24.81
CA GLY A 176 -1.49 21.69 -25.49
C GLY A 176 -0.42 21.26 -26.48
N GLU A 177 0.27 22.20 -27.04
CA GLU A 177 1.28 22.03 -28.11
C GLU A 177 2.66 22.29 -27.59
#